data_cd512e8187df8c985b8b4ef8d70b7cf7
#
_entry.id   cd512e8187df8c985b8b4ef8d70b7cf7
#
_cell.length_a   1.000
_cell.length_b   1.000
_cell.length_c   1.000
_cell.angle_alpha   90.00
_cell.angle_beta   90.00
_cell.angle_gamma   90.00
#
_symmetry.space_group_name_H-M   'P 1'
#
loop_
_entity.id
_entity.type
_entity.pdbx_description
1 polymer ?
#
loop_
_entity_poly.entity_id
_entity_poly.type
_entity_poly.pdbx_seq_one_letter_code
_entity_poly.pdbx_strand_id
1 'polypeptide(L)'
;MTGDAGAGPGHNDWVPAGDGRYLPFDDDDLLPEEEEDSWVRPYAVTGGRTEPRYKLEIEAMVTAAHYGTRDLSMLSPECQAILHLCRDWRSVAEVSAVLQMPLGVARILIADMAVEGLVRVHQPNHAQGGPDVRLLERVLSGLRKL
;
A
#
# COMPACT_ATOMS: atom_id res chain seq x y z
N MET A 1 -43.59 8.60 48.75
CA MET A 1 -43.44 9.55 47.64
C MET A 1 -42.04 9.50 47.09
N THR A 2 -41.79 8.48 46.43
CA THR A 2 -40.48 8.22 45.84
C THR A 2 -40.58 8.51 44.37
N GLY A 3 -40.02 9.63 43.96
CA GLY A 3 -39.78 9.91 42.57
C GLY A 3 -38.68 9.04 42.05
N ASP A 4 -39.03 8.00 41.40
CA ASP A 4 -38.07 7.24 40.62
C ASP A 4 -37.73 8.06 39.37
N ALA A 5 -36.65 8.75 39.40
CA ALA A 5 -36.05 9.31 38.22
C ALA A 5 -35.29 8.18 37.52
N GLY A 6 -36.03 7.37 36.80
CA GLY A 6 -35.49 6.46 35.83
C GLY A 6 -34.67 7.25 34.83
N ALA A 7 -33.36 7.23 34.97
CA ALA A 7 -32.48 7.67 33.94
C ALA A 7 -32.69 6.76 32.72
N GLY A 8 -33.47 7.25 31.77
CA GLY A 8 -33.54 6.62 30.47
C GLY A 8 -32.15 6.59 29.81
N PRO A 9 -31.85 5.60 29.04
CA PRO A 9 -30.59 5.57 28.28
C PRO A 9 -30.54 6.78 27.37
N GLY A 10 -29.68 7.72 27.71
CA GLY A 10 -29.53 8.98 26.99
C GLY A 10 -28.64 8.86 25.77
N HIS A 11 -28.80 7.83 25.00
CA HIS A 11 -28.12 7.74 23.72
C HIS A 11 -29.10 7.27 22.66
N ASN A 12 -29.21 8.02 21.58
CA ASN A 12 -30.09 7.74 20.47
C ASN A 12 -29.47 6.65 19.58
N ASP A 13 -29.53 5.41 20.06
CA ASP A 13 -29.11 4.23 19.30
C ASP A 13 -30.23 3.73 18.38
N TRP A 14 -30.85 4.67 17.64
CA TRP A 14 -31.96 4.37 16.74
C TRP A 14 -31.63 4.78 15.31
N VAL A 15 -31.85 3.87 14.37
CA VAL A 15 -31.78 4.15 12.93
C VAL A 15 -33.18 4.22 12.34
N PRO A 16 -33.43 5.10 11.36
CA PRO A 16 -34.75 5.19 10.75
C PRO A 16 -35.03 3.94 9.90
N ALA A 17 -36.12 3.26 10.20
CA ALA A 17 -36.70 2.26 9.32
C ALA A 17 -37.52 2.96 8.22
N GLY A 18 -37.64 2.34 7.06
CA GLY A 18 -38.31 2.90 5.89
C GLY A 18 -39.81 3.25 6.07
N ASP A 19 -40.41 2.88 7.18
CA ASP A 19 -41.81 3.20 7.57
C ASP A 19 -41.89 4.34 8.60
N GLY A 20 -40.83 5.06 8.84
CA GLY A 20 -40.76 6.16 9.80
C GLY A 20 -40.62 5.73 11.27
N ARG A 21 -40.47 4.44 11.54
CA ARG A 21 -40.14 3.93 12.86
C ARG A 21 -38.65 3.85 13.06
N TYR A 22 -38.21 3.98 14.29
CA TYR A 22 -36.80 3.80 14.67
C TYR A 22 -36.63 2.43 15.29
N LEU A 23 -35.69 1.65 14.75
CA LEU A 23 -35.28 0.37 15.29
C LEU A 23 -34.06 0.54 16.16
N PRO A 24 -33.90 -0.26 17.23
CA PRO A 24 -32.66 -0.27 17.96
C PRO A 24 -31.55 -0.70 17.00
N PHE A 25 -30.43 -0.03 17.13
CA PHE A 25 -29.24 -0.34 16.37
C PHE A 25 -28.58 -1.56 17.00
N ASP A 26 -28.64 -2.68 16.32
CA ASP A 26 -27.93 -3.86 16.74
C ASP A 26 -26.47 -3.71 16.31
N ASP A 27 -25.58 -3.52 17.29
CA ASP A 27 -24.13 -3.38 17.07
C ASP A 27 -23.51 -4.58 16.34
N ASP A 28 -24.23 -5.71 16.31
CA ASP A 28 -23.77 -6.92 15.64
C ASP A 28 -23.83 -6.86 14.10
N ASP A 29 -24.64 -5.93 13.54
CA ASP A 29 -24.78 -5.78 12.09
C ASP A 29 -23.76 -4.83 11.43
N LEU A 30 -22.93 -4.17 12.23
CA LEU A 30 -22.02 -3.12 11.72
C LEU A 30 -20.56 -3.52 11.60
N LEU A 31 -20.22 -4.66 12.12
CA LEU A 31 -18.89 -5.17 11.86
C LEU A 31 -19.01 -6.15 10.71
N PRO A 32 -18.53 -5.81 9.51
CA PRO A 32 -18.12 -6.86 8.62
C PRO A 32 -17.21 -7.74 9.47
N GLU A 33 -17.47 -9.02 9.50
CA GLU A 33 -16.51 -9.97 10.05
C GLU A 33 -15.19 -9.57 9.42
N GLU A 34 -14.39 -8.82 10.18
CA GLU A 34 -13.05 -8.49 9.76
C GLU A 34 -12.41 -9.86 9.59
N GLU A 35 -12.15 -10.22 8.36
CA GLU A 35 -11.25 -11.31 8.08
C GLU A 35 -9.96 -10.96 8.82
N GLU A 36 -9.81 -11.52 10.03
CA GLU A 36 -8.64 -11.28 10.90
C GLU A 36 -7.32 -11.61 10.21
N ASP A 37 -7.39 -12.26 9.05
CA ASP A 37 -6.24 -12.59 8.22
C ASP A 37 -5.69 -11.41 7.41
N SER A 38 -6.43 -10.32 7.26
CA SER A 38 -5.97 -9.15 6.50
C SER A 38 -5.04 -8.22 7.29
N TRP A 39 -5.05 -8.32 8.62
CA TRP A 39 -4.18 -7.55 9.51
C TRP A 39 -2.94 -8.34 9.93
N VAL A 40 -2.38 -9.11 9.00
CA VAL A 40 -1.05 -9.68 9.23
C VAL A 40 -0.12 -8.52 9.55
N ARG A 41 0.24 -8.48 10.80
CA ARG A 41 1.03 -7.44 11.46
C ARG A 41 2.13 -6.97 10.52
N PRO A 42 2.07 -5.77 9.95
CA PRO A 42 3.08 -5.28 8.99
C PRO A 42 4.49 -5.35 9.56
N TYR A 43 4.60 -5.30 10.90
CA TYR A 43 5.86 -5.44 11.62
C TYR A 43 6.49 -6.84 11.56
N ALA A 44 5.70 -7.90 11.39
CA ALA A 44 6.24 -9.25 11.26
C ALA A 44 6.96 -9.45 9.92
N VAL A 45 6.40 -8.88 8.85
CA VAL A 45 6.96 -8.97 7.50
C VAL A 45 8.25 -8.15 7.37
N THR A 46 8.33 -7.01 8.03
CA THR A 46 9.49 -6.11 7.98
C THR A 46 10.54 -6.37 9.06
N GLY A 47 10.33 -7.38 9.92
CA GLY A 47 11.22 -7.65 11.06
C GLY A 47 11.23 -6.52 12.09
N GLY A 48 10.09 -5.83 12.28
CA GLY A 48 9.93 -4.73 13.22
C GLY A 48 10.42 -3.37 12.73
N ARG A 49 10.85 -3.26 11.48
CA ARG A 49 11.31 -1.99 10.92
C ARG A 49 10.14 -1.16 10.40
N THR A 50 10.19 0.13 10.68
CA THR A 50 9.20 1.12 10.24
C THR A 50 9.71 2.00 9.11
N GLU A 51 11.03 1.99 8.87
CA GLU A 51 11.67 2.80 7.84
C GLU A 51 12.50 1.93 6.88
N PRO A 52 12.47 2.23 5.58
CA PRO A 52 13.31 1.56 4.61
C PRO A 52 14.78 1.99 4.78
N ARG A 53 15.72 1.14 4.38
CA ARG A 53 17.16 1.43 4.44
C ARG A 53 17.57 2.65 3.62
N TYR A 54 16.80 3.00 2.60
CA TYR A 54 16.94 4.24 1.85
C TYR A 54 15.58 4.71 1.34
N LYS A 55 15.47 6.01 1.08
CA LYS A 55 14.22 6.60 0.65
C LYS A 55 13.85 6.11 -0.75
N LEU A 56 12.70 5.46 -0.87
CA LEU A 56 12.09 5.05 -2.13
C LEU A 56 10.92 5.97 -2.47
N GLU A 57 10.96 6.58 -3.64
CA GLU A 57 9.79 7.31 -4.14
C GLU A 57 8.72 6.31 -4.60
N ILE A 58 7.45 6.70 -4.52
CA ILE A 58 6.32 5.83 -4.89
C ILE A 58 6.31 5.50 -6.38
N GLU A 59 6.81 6.39 -7.19
CA GLU A 59 6.95 6.28 -8.63
C GLU A 59 8.27 5.62 -9.08
N ALA A 60 9.15 5.29 -8.14
CA ALA A 60 10.37 4.56 -8.47
C ALA A 60 10.03 3.23 -9.14
N MET A 61 10.69 2.95 -10.25
CA MET A 61 10.47 1.73 -11.00
C MET A 61 11.34 0.60 -10.47
N VAL A 62 10.76 -0.57 -10.35
CA VAL A 62 11.40 -1.77 -9.80
C VAL A 62 11.38 -2.87 -10.85
N THR A 63 12.50 -3.53 -11.03
CA THR A 63 12.61 -4.72 -11.87
C THR A 63 13.34 -5.81 -11.13
N ALA A 64 12.97 -7.06 -11.36
CA ALA A 64 13.74 -8.19 -10.84
C ALA A 64 15.17 -8.18 -11.43
N ALA A 65 16.15 -8.35 -10.57
CA ALA A 65 17.54 -8.51 -11.02
C ALA A 65 17.77 -9.94 -11.52
N HIS A 66 18.82 -10.12 -12.31
CA HIS A 66 19.28 -11.47 -12.67
C HIS A 66 20.00 -12.07 -11.44
N TYR A 67 19.30 -12.92 -10.71
CA TYR A 67 19.84 -13.53 -9.48
C TYR A 67 20.44 -14.94 -9.72
N GLY A 68 20.60 -15.34 -10.98
CA GLY A 68 21.25 -16.61 -11.35
C GLY A 68 20.54 -17.83 -10.74
N THR A 69 21.33 -18.69 -10.12
CA THR A 69 20.86 -19.95 -9.50
C THR A 69 20.56 -19.82 -8.00
N ARG A 70 20.33 -18.60 -7.49
CA ARG A 70 19.98 -18.43 -6.07
C ARG A 70 18.67 -19.16 -5.74
N ASP A 71 18.70 -19.88 -4.65
CA ASP A 71 17.52 -20.56 -4.14
C ASP A 71 16.55 -19.52 -3.55
N LEU A 72 15.47 -19.27 -4.27
CA LEU A 72 14.44 -18.32 -3.86
C LEU A 72 13.46 -18.91 -2.84
N SER A 73 13.54 -20.21 -2.57
CA SER A 73 12.65 -20.89 -1.63
C SER A 73 12.85 -20.43 -0.17
N MET A 74 14.03 -19.87 0.11
CA MET A 74 14.37 -19.33 1.43
C MET A 74 13.82 -17.90 1.66
N LEU A 75 13.28 -17.26 0.62
CA LEU A 75 12.68 -15.93 0.74
C LEU A 75 11.27 -16.03 1.32
N SER A 76 10.84 -14.96 2.02
CA SER A 76 9.47 -14.87 2.49
C SER A 76 8.50 -14.89 1.29
N PRO A 77 7.25 -15.35 1.50
CA PRO A 77 6.22 -15.37 0.45
C PRO A 77 6.02 -14.00 -0.19
N GLU A 78 6.09 -12.93 0.58
CA GLU A 78 5.96 -11.55 0.11
C GLU A 78 7.09 -11.16 -0.84
N CYS A 79 8.33 -11.49 -0.47
CA CYS A 79 9.48 -11.24 -1.33
C CYS A 79 9.41 -12.04 -2.63
N GLN A 80 8.96 -13.30 -2.58
CA GLN A 80 8.74 -14.11 -3.78
C GLN A 80 7.65 -13.50 -4.67
N ALA A 81 6.55 -13.02 -4.10
CA ALA A 81 5.49 -12.35 -4.83
C ALA A 81 5.98 -11.06 -5.51
N ILE A 82 6.79 -10.26 -4.80
CA ILE A 82 7.41 -9.05 -5.37
C ILE A 82 8.32 -9.43 -6.55
N LEU A 83 9.18 -10.43 -6.41
CA LEU A 83 10.06 -10.89 -7.50
C LEU A 83 9.27 -11.35 -8.72
N HIS A 84 8.20 -12.09 -8.50
CA HIS A 84 7.34 -12.56 -9.58
C HIS A 84 6.67 -11.41 -10.32
N LEU A 85 6.14 -10.42 -9.57
CA LEU A 85 5.48 -9.25 -10.12
C LEU A 85 6.45 -8.33 -10.87
N CYS A 86 7.66 -8.16 -10.34
CA CYS A 86 8.70 -7.29 -10.89
C CYS A 86 9.52 -7.92 -12.03
N ARG A 87 9.09 -9.05 -12.59
CA ARG A 87 9.64 -9.54 -13.88
C ARG A 87 9.46 -8.51 -14.98
N ASP A 88 8.34 -7.79 -14.93
CA ASP A 88 8.08 -6.60 -15.70
C ASP A 88 8.35 -5.36 -14.84
N TRP A 89 8.55 -4.22 -15.50
CA TRP A 89 8.71 -2.95 -14.81
C TRP A 89 7.45 -2.59 -14.02
N ARG A 90 7.60 -2.36 -12.72
CA ARG A 90 6.51 -1.94 -11.84
C ARG A 90 6.96 -0.79 -10.96
N SER A 91 6.07 0.16 -10.71
CA SER A 91 6.34 1.19 -9.71
C SER A 91 6.16 0.62 -8.28
N VAL A 92 6.80 1.24 -7.31
CA VAL A 92 6.60 0.89 -5.89
C VAL A 92 5.12 0.97 -5.52
N ALA A 93 4.40 1.97 -6.03
CA ALA A 93 2.96 2.11 -5.83
C ALA A 93 2.17 0.94 -6.43
N GLU A 94 2.51 0.49 -7.65
CA GLU A 94 1.85 -0.68 -8.26
C GLU A 94 2.10 -1.96 -7.46
N VAL A 95 3.33 -2.18 -6.99
CA VAL A 95 3.65 -3.35 -6.17
C VAL A 95 2.80 -3.38 -4.91
N SER A 96 2.70 -2.25 -4.22
CA SER A 96 1.85 -2.09 -3.03
C SER A 96 0.38 -2.41 -3.35
N ALA A 97 -0.15 -1.83 -4.43
CA ALA A 97 -1.56 -1.98 -4.80
C ALA A 97 -1.90 -3.41 -5.25
N VAL A 98 -1.08 -4.02 -6.11
CA VAL A 98 -1.35 -5.36 -6.67
C VAL A 98 -1.22 -6.44 -5.60
N LEU A 99 -0.23 -6.33 -4.71
CA LEU A 99 -0.04 -7.28 -3.62
C LEU A 99 -0.85 -6.95 -2.37
N GLN A 100 -1.67 -5.89 -2.42
CA GLN A 100 -2.53 -5.45 -1.32
C GLN A 100 -1.77 -5.29 0.01
N MET A 101 -0.54 -4.81 -0.07
CA MET A 101 0.27 -4.55 1.11
C MET A 101 0.40 -3.05 1.38
N PRO A 102 0.53 -2.62 2.65
CA PRO A 102 0.76 -1.22 2.97
C PRO A 102 2.00 -0.68 2.26
N LEU A 103 1.91 0.54 1.73
CA LEU A 103 3.01 1.18 0.98
C LEU A 103 4.32 1.24 1.77
N GLY A 104 4.24 1.48 3.08
CA GLY A 104 5.42 1.47 3.97
C GLY A 104 6.11 0.11 4.00
N VAL A 105 5.35 -0.97 4.05
CA VAL A 105 5.86 -2.36 4.00
C VAL A 105 6.50 -2.64 2.66
N ALA A 106 5.82 -2.31 1.56
CA ALA A 106 6.36 -2.49 0.21
C ALA A 106 7.71 -1.76 0.04
N ARG A 107 7.82 -0.52 0.52
CA ARG A 107 9.07 0.25 0.50
C ARG A 107 10.20 -0.43 1.25
N ILE A 108 9.93 -0.96 2.44
CA ILE A 108 10.93 -1.62 3.28
C ILE A 108 11.41 -2.89 2.58
N LEU A 109 10.50 -3.74 2.13
CA LEU A 109 10.84 -4.99 1.47
C LEU A 109 11.62 -4.76 0.16
N ILE A 110 11.16 -3.83 -0.68
CA ILE A 110 11.86 -3.50 -1.94
C ILE A 110 13.26 -2.95 -1.66
N ALA A 111 13.42 -2.10 -0.65
CA ALA A 111 14.73 -1.56 -0.27
C ALA A 111 15.68 -2.66 0.20
N ASP A 112 15.20 -3.60 1.01
CA ASP A 112 15.98 -4.74 1.47
C ASP A 112 16.38 -5.65 0.32
N MET A 113 15.43 -6.00 -0.54
CA MET A 113 15.66 -6.83 -1.72
C MET A 113 16.64 -6.16 -2.70
N ALA A 114 16.64 -4.83 -2.79
CA ALA A 114 17.61 -4.11 -3.61
C ALA A 114 19.01 -4.16 -3.01
N VAL A 115 19.15 -4.06 -1.69
CA VAL A 115 20.44 -4.25 -0.99
C VAL A 115 20.97 -5.66 -1.20
N GLU A 116 20.10 -6.66 -1.19
CA GLU A 116 20.46 -8.06 -1.45
C GLU A 116 20.71 -8.36 -2.94
N GLY A 117 20.44 -7.39 -3.83
CA GLY A 117 20.63 -7.54 -5.26
C GLY A 117 19.56 -8.40 -5.95
N LEU A 118 18.42 -8.59 -5.33
CA LEU A 118 17.28 -9.35 -5.89
C LEU A 118 16.43 -8.52 -6.84
N VAL A 119 16.34 -7.22 -6.60
CA VAL A 119 15.66 -6.26 -7.47
C VAL A 119 16.58 -5.07 -7.79
N ARG A 120 16.31 -4.41 -8.90
CA ARG A 120 16.89 -3.12 -9.25
C ARG A 120 15.84 -2.05 -9.14
N VAL A 121 16.21 -0.95 -8.48
CA VAL A 121 15.36 0.21 -8.31
C VAL A 121 15.88 1.35 -9.18
N HIS A 122 14.99 1.89 -10.01
CA HIS A 122 15.26 3.05 -10.85
C HIS A 122 14.46 4.23 -10.27
N GLN A 123 15.15 5.07 -9.54
CA GLN A 123 14.55 6.29 -9.00
C GLN A 123 14.28 7.27 -10.14
N PRO A 124 13.14 7.99 -10.12
CA PRO A 124 12.96 9.10 -11.02
C PRO A 124 14.08 10.11 -10.77
N ASN A 125 14.79 10.45 -11.82
CA ASN A 125 15.81 11.50 -11.74
C ASN A 125 15.09 12.85 -11.54
N HIS A 126 14.84 13.20 -10.29
CA HIS A 126 14.62 14.59 -9.91
C HIS A 126 15.97 15.30 -9.97
N ALA A 127 16.62 15.25 -11.14
CA ALA A 127 17.83 15.99 -11.37
C ALA A 127 17.56 17.46 -10.99
N GLN A 128 18.45 18.00 -10.17
CA GLN A 128 18.41 19.38 -9.68
C GLN A 128 18.33 20.35 -10.85
N GLY A 129 17.12 20.68 -11.27
CA GLY A 129 16.87 21.55 -12.41
C GLY A 129 15.87 20.90 -13.36
N GLY A 130 14.64 20.98 -13.13
CA GLY A 130 13.49 20.62 -13.97
C GLY A 130 13.72 19.91 -15.33
N PRO A 131 12.68 19.59 -16.06
CA PRO A 131 12.83 18.94 -17.37
C PRO A 131 13.69 19.83 -18.29
N ASP A 132 14.61 19.20 -19.02
CA ASP A 132 15.45 19.91 -19.98
C ASP A 132 14.57 20.66 -20.99
N VAL A 133 14.71 21.98 -21.01
CA VAL A 133 13.91 22.86 -21.90
C VAL A 133 14.03 22.42 -23.35
N ARG A 134 15.21 21.98 -23.80
CA ARG A 134 15.43 21.47 -25.15
C ARG A 134 14.63 20.22 -25.44
N LEU A 135 14.49 19.33 -24.47
CA LEU A 135 13.65 18.14 -24.59
C LEU A 135 12.16 18.53 -24.73
N LEU A 136 11.72 19.48 -23.88
CA LEU A 136 10.34 19.98 -23.95
C LEU A 136 10.04 20.65 -25.29
N GLU A 137 10.95 21.47 -25.81
CA GLU A 137 10.80 22.09 -27.12
C GLU A 137 10.72 21.07 -28.27
N ARG A 138 11.51 19.99 -28.18
CA ARG A 138 11.44 18.91 -29.16
C ARG A 138 10.10 18.17 -29.11
N VAL A 139 9.60 17.88 -27.91
CA VAL A 139 8.28 17.24 -27.72
C VAL A 139 7.17 18.16 -28.26
N LEU A 140 7.18 19.43 -27.91
CA LEU A 140 6.21 20.41 -28.39
C LEU A 140 6.25 20.53 -29.93
N SER A 141 7.45 20.56 -30.51
CA SER A 141 7.61 20.58 -31.96
C SER A 141 7.04 19.31 -32.63
N GLY A 142 7.22 18.17 -31.99
CA GLY A 142 6.62 16.90 -32.46
C GLY A 142 5.09 16.92 -32.41
N LEU A 143 4.53 17.37 -31.31
CA LEU A 143 3.07 17.46 -31.12
C LEU A 143 2.40 18.46 -32.08
N ARG A 144 3.08 19.56 -32.45
CA ARG A 144 2.56 20.53 -33.43
C ARG A 144 2.52 20.00 -34.87
N LYS A 145 3.22 18.91 -35.13
CA LYS A 145 3.23 18.26 -36.46
C LYS A 145 2.18 17.15 -36.59
N LEU A 146 1.46 16.85 -35.54
CA LEU A 146 0.32 15.96 -35.53
C LEU A 146 -0.92 16.67 -36.08
#